data_8865ccd66c6101540b510ea747479ca4
#
_entry.id   8865ccd66c6101540b510ea747479ca4
#
_cell.length_a   1.000
_cell.length_b   1.000
_cell.length_c   1.000
_cell.angle_alpha   90.00
_cell.angle_beta   90.00
_cell.angle_gamma   90.00
#
_symmetry.space_group_name_H-M   'P 1'
#
loop_
_entity.id
_entity.type
_entity.pdbx_description
1 polymer ?
#
loop_
_entity_poly.entity_id
_entity_poly.type
_entity_poly.pdbx_seq_one_letter_code
_entity_poly.pdbx_strand_id
1 'polypeptide(L)'
;MIIAGTTPISYYRLHIMKQKKRIPALASPSHAMVLPAQLASSAAEAVRELLAEAAAANTTRSYATALRYWAGWHRARYGVELALPLDEAIVIQFVVDHVARRGETGLTWELPPEIDQALVTAGLKAKPGPWKLTSVVHRVAVLSTAHKLKRLANPCEQPAVRTVLSRARRAAVKRGERPAKKTAIAKTELEAMLATCDDSLEGLRDRALLHFGFASGGRRRSEIAAAQMHDLRRTGPDSFIYRLEHSKTQQAGPTTASTPDKPILDRSANALAAWLERAAITEGAIFRRLWKTRVGPALSPAAVGEIVQRRARLAGLEGDFAGHSLRSGFVTEAGRQGIALGAVMAMTEHRAVSSVIGYFQSGASELNPAANLLE
;
A
#
# COMPACT_ATOMS: atom_id res chain seq x y z
N MET A 1 32.04 54.24 -22.42
CA MET A 1 33.40 53.85 -22.05
C MET A 1 33.21 52.44 -21.40
N ILE A 2 33.18 51.37 -22.20
CA ILE A 2 34.27 50.45 -22.51
C ILE A 2 34.95 50.01 -21.20
N ILE A 3 34.91 48.73 -20.78
CA ILE A 3 35.72 47.65 -21.34
C ILE A 3 35.11 46.29 -20.98
N ALA A 4 35.11 45.42 -21.96
CA ALA A 4 34.89 44.01 -21.89
C ALA A 4 36.05 43.26 -21.17
N GLY A 5 35.76 42.18 -20.48
CA GLY A 5 36.73 41.23 -19.92
C GLY A 5 36.33 39.80 -20.23
N THR A 6 36.70 39.34 -21.41
CA THR A 6 36.71 37.94 -21.80
C THR A 6 37.80 37.21 -21.07
N THR A 7 37.47 36.15 -20.30
CA THR A 7 38.45 35.19 -19.76
C THR A 7 38.37 33.91 -20.57
N PRO A 8 39.50 33.36 -21.05
CA PRO A 8 39.52 32.26 -22.02
C PRO A 8 39.35 30.90 -21.35
N ILE A 9 38.49 30.08 -21.91
CA ILE A 9 38.37 28.64 -21.73
C ILE A 9 39.62 27.97 -22.35
N SER A 10 40.68 27.79 -21.60
CA SER A 10 41.85 27.07 -22.10
C SER A 10 42.80 26.60 -20.98
N TYR A 11 42.31 25.76 -20.08
CA TYR A 11 43.20 25.05 -19.13
C TYR A 11 42.77 23.64 -18.75
N TYR A 12 41.74 23.07 -19.37
CA TYR A 12 41.32 21.69 -19.05
C TYR A 12 41.53 20.68 -20.19
N ARG A 13 42.38 20.98 -21.17
CA ARG A 13 42.55 20.08 -22.34
C ARG A 13 43.92 19.39 -22.46
N LEU A 14 44.74 19.36 -21.41
CA LEU A 14 46.09 18.81 -21.57
C LEU A 14 46.56 17.81 -20.51
N HIS A 15 45.66 17.12 -19.78
CA HIS A 15 46.08 16.07 -18.81
C HIS A 15 45.39 14.73 -18.96
N ILE A 16 44.65 14.46 -20.02
CA ILE A 16 44.01 13.15 -20.30
C ILE A 16 44.64 12.46 -21.54
N MET A 17 45.89 12.70 -21.82
CA MET A 17 46.57 11.97 -22.86
C MET A 17 47.88 11.40 -22.37
N LYS A 18 47.88 10.46 -21.42
CA LYS A 18 48.99 9.49 -21.22
C LYS A 18 48.61 8.45 -20.16
N GLN A 19 47.57 7.68 -20.40
CA GLN A 19 47.49 6.28 -19.93
C GLN A 19 46.52 5.53 -20.84
N LYS A 20 46.96 5.14 -22.03
CA LYS A 20 46.39 4.03 -22.76
C LYS A 20 46.68 2.76 -21.95
N LYS A 21 45.88 2.45 -20.90
CA LYS A 21 45.77 1.08 -20.46
C LYS A 21 45.14 0.33 -21.64
N ARG A 22 45.93 -0.54 -22.27
CA ARG A 22 45.40 -1.52 -23.25
C ARG A 22 44.29 -2.29 -22.54
N ILE A 23 43.07 -2.10 -22.98
CA ILE A 23 41.98 -2.99 -22.65
C ILE A 23 42.43 -4.35 -23.19
N PRO A 24 42.51 -5.42 -22.38
CA PRO A 24 42.83 -6.74 -22.89
C PRO A 24 41.87 -7.04 -24.03
N ALA A 25 42.38 -7.57 -25.15
CA ALA A 25 41.55 -8.03 -26.22
C ALA A 25 40.64 -9.13 -25.64
N LEU A 26 39.36 -8.80 -25.41
CA LEU A 26 38.34 -9.80 -25.12
C LEU A 26 38.37 -10.75 -26.32
N ALA A 27 38.51 -12.05 -26.05
CA ALA A 27 38.36 -13.08 -27.06
C ALA A 27 37.06 -12.81 -27.84
N SER A 28 37.13 -12.89 -29.16
CA SER A 28 36.00 -12.65 -30.05
C SER A 28 34.81 -13.46 -29.56
N PRO A 29 33.70 -12.85 -29.19
CA PRO A 29 32.58 -13.60 -28.68
C PRO A 29 32.01 -14.43 -29.82
N SER A 30 31.88 -15.73 -29.61
CA SER A 30 31.21 -16.68 -30.52
C SER A 30 29.69 -16.41 -30.63
N HIS A 31 29.22 -15.29 -30.15
CA HIS A 31 27.81 -14.89 -30.09
C HIS A 31 27.59 -13.74 -31.06
N ALA A 32 26.52 -13.80 -31.84
CA ALA A 32 26.12 -12.74 -32.75
C ALA A 32 26.05 -11.39 -32.01
N MET A 33 26.75 -10.37 -32.54
CA MET A 33 26.73 -9.01 -31.96
C MET A 33 25.30 -8.48 -32.01
N VAL A 34 24.73 -8.17 -30.84
CA VAL A 34 23.42 -7.52 -30.72
C VAL A 34 23.63 -6.03 -30.86
N LEU A 35 22.81 -5.37 -31.68
CA LEU A 35 22.84 -3.90 -31.77
C LEU A 35 22.52 -3.28 -30.39
N PRO A 36 23.19 -2.17 -30.01
CA PRO A 36 22.99 -1.56 -28.69
C PRO A 36 21.56 -1.16 -28.37
N ALA A 37 20.73 -0.94 -29.41
CA ALA A 37 19.30 -0.61 -29.27
C ALA A 37 18.39 -1.86 -29.10
N GLN A 38 18.94 -3.06 -29.22
CA GLN A 38 18.19 -4.32 -29.12
C GLN A 38 18.68 -5.15 -27.95
N LEU A 39 17.75 -5.67 -27.17
CA LEU A 39 18.06 -6.67 -26.16
C LEU A 39 18.15 -8.04 -26.82
N ALA A 40 19.15 -8.83 -26.47
CA ALA A 40 19.17 -10.25 -26.79
C ALA A 40 17.90 -10.92 -26.21
N SER A 41 17.39 -11.97 -26.86
CA SER A 41 16.17 -12.65 -26.39
C SER A 41 16.30 -13.13 -24.93
N SER A 42 17.46 -13.66 -24.56
CA SER A 42 17.79 -14.05 -23.17
C SER A 42 17.77 -12.88 -22.19
N ALA A 43 18.27 -11.71 -22.59
CA ALA A 43 18.23 -10.52 -21.76
C ALA A 43 16.79 -9.98 -21.61
N ALA A 44 15.99 -10.05 -22.67
CA ALA A 44 14.58 -9.67 -22.60
C ALA A 44 13.76 -10.60 -21.69
N GLU A 45 14.12 -11.88 -21.63
CA GLU A 45 13.52 -12.85 -20.73
C GLU A 45 13.93 -12.61 -19.28
N ALA A 46 15.22 -12.43 -19.01
CA ALA A 46 15.74 -12.07 -17.69
C ALA A 46 15.12 -10.77 -17.14
N VAL A 47 14.92 -9.75 -17.99
CA VAL A 47 14.19 -8.53 -17.61
C VAL A 47 12.74 -8.84 -17.23
N ARG A 48 12.04 -9.71 -17.96
CA ARG A 48 10.67 -10.11 -17.61
C ARG A 48 10.63 -10.85 -16.27
N GLU A 49 11.57 -11.74 -16.02
CA GLU A 49 11.69 -12.48 -14.75
C GLU A 49 11.97 -11.53 -13.59
N LEU A 50 12.94 -10.61 -13.71
CA LEU A 50 13.23 -9.60 -12.69
C LEU A 50 12.01 -8.70 -12.39
N LEU A 51 11.27 -8.28 -13.43
CA LEU A 51 10.05 -7.50 -13.25
C LEU A 51 8.93 -8.29 -12.57
N ALA A 52 8.84 -9.60 -12.86
CA ALA A 52 7.87 -10.48 -12.24
C ALA A 52 8.20 -10.76 -10.76
N GLU A 53 9.48 -10.99 -10.46
CA GLU A 53 9.99 -11.21 -9.09
C GLU A 53 9.77 -9.99 -8.21
N ALA A 54 10.06 -8.78 -8.73
CA ALA A 54 9.87 -7.52 -8.00
C ALA A 54 8.39 -7.12 -7.84
N ALA A 55 7.46 -7.75 -8.56
CA ALA A 55 6.05 -7.37 -8.53
C ALA A 55 5.37 -7.84 -7.24
N ALA A 56 4.87 -6.91 -6.43
CA ALA A 56 4.07 -7.26 -5.25
C ALA A 56 2.81 -8.04 -5.67
N ALA A 57 2.64 -9.26 -5.17
CA ALA A 57 1.56 -10.18 -5.53
C ALA A 57 0.15 -9.55 -5.46
N ASN A 58 -0.09 -8.66 -4.49
CA ASN A 58 -1.36 -7.95 -4.39
C ASN A 58 -1.55 -6.91 -5.50
N THR A 59 -0.48 -6.26 -5.96
CA THR A 59 -0.52 -5.31 -7.08
C THR A 59 -0.83 -6.06 -8.37
N THR A 60 -0.14 -7.16 -8.63
CA THR A 60 -0.38 -8.02 -9.79
C THR A 60 -1.82 -8.54 -9.83
N ARG A 61 -2.34 -9.05 -8.69
CA ARG A 61 -3.73 -9.51 -8.58
C ARG A 61 -4.73 -8.38 -8.83
N SER A 62 -4.49 -7.20 -8.27
CA SER A 62 -5.34 -6.03 -8.45
C SER A 62 -5.37 -5.58 -9.92
N TYR A 63 -4.20 -5.57 -10.58
CA TYR A 63 -4.09 -5.22 -12.00
C TYR A 63 -4.79 -6.25 -12.88
N ALA A 64 -4.55 -7.53 -12.65
CA ALA A 64 -5.22 -8.60 -13.39
C ALA A 64 -6.75 -8.53 -13.25
N THR A 65 -7.26 -8.22 -12.04
CA THR A 65 -8.69 -8.05 -11.80
C THR A 65 -9.23 -6.82 -12.54
N ALA A 66 -8.51 -5.72 -12.54
CA ALA A 66 -8.94 -4.50 -13.23
C ALA A 66 -8.95 -4.68 -14.75
N LEU A 67 -7.90 -5.29 -15.33
CA LEU A 67 -7.82 -5.54 -16.78
C LEU A 67 -8.86 -6.57 -17.25
N ARG A 68 -9.10 -7.61 -16.45
CA ARG A 68 -10.18 -8.59 -16.73
C ARG A 68 -11.56 -7.93 -16.74
N TYR A 69 -11.80 -6.97 -15.85
CA TYR A 69 -13.02 -6.18 -15.86
C TYR A 69 -13.10 -5.30 -17.12
N TRP A 70 -12.03 -4.61 -17.49
CA TRP A 70 -11.98 -3.81 -18.72
C TRP A 70 -12.34 -4.64 -19.95
N ALA A 71 -11.76 -5.83 -20.08
CA ALA A 71 -12.04 -6.73 -21.19
C ALA A 71 -13.51 -7.19 -21.20
N GLY A 72 -14.05 -7.59 -20.06
CA GLY A 72 -15.44 -8.00 -19.95
C GLY A 72 -16.45 -6.87 -20.24
N TRP A 73 -16.21 -5.66 -19.67
CA TRP A 73 -17.03 -4.49 -19.94
C TRP A 73 -16.98 -4.09 -21.43
N HIS A 74 -15.79 -4.03 -22.01
CA HIS A 74 -15.59 -3.65 -23.42
C HIS A 74 -16.34 -4.60 -24.35
N ARG A 75 -16.19 -5.90 -24.12
CA ARG A 75 -16.91 -6.92 -24.89
C ARG A 75 -18.43 -6.82 -24.71
N ALA A 76 -18.91 -6.63 -23.49
CA ALA A 76 -20.34 -6.49 -23.22
C ALA A 76 -20.93 -5.20 -23.80
N ARG A 77 -20.15 -4.11 -23.85
CA ARG A 77 -20.59 -2.80 -24.32
C ARG A 77 -20.53 -2.66 -25.83
N TYR A 78 -19.51 -3.21 -26.48
CA TYR A 78 -19.21 -3.02 -27.90
C TYR A 78 -19.26 -4.29 -28.75
N GLY A 79 -19.42 -5.46 -28.14
CA GLY A 79 -19.47 -6.76 -28.86
C GLY A 79 -18.10 -7.27 -29.35
N VAL A 80 -17.01 -6.55 -29.11
CA VAL A 80 -15.69 -6.89 -29.61
C VAL A 80 -14.66 -7.03 -28.47
N GLU A 81 -13.62 -7.80 -28.71
CA GLU A 81 -12.53 -7.97 -27.73
C GLU A 81 -11.74 -6.67 -27.53
N LEU A 82 -11.25 -6.48 -26.31
CA LEU A 82 -10.44 -5.31 -25.97
C LEU A 82 -9.05 -5.41 -26.59
N ALA A 83 -8.73 -4.48 -27.47
CA ALA A 83 -7.39 -4.32 -28.06
C ALA A 83 -6.80 -2.96 -27.67
N LEU A 84 -5.49 -2.90 -27.47
CA LEU A 84 -4.77 -1.65 -27.19
C LEU A 84 -4.01 -1.19 -28.44
N PRO A 85 -3.90 0.14 -28.68
CA PRO A 85 -4.39 1.24 -27.87
C PRO A 85 -5.91 1.42 -27.94
N LEU A 86 -6.48 1.98 -26.87
CA LEU A 86 -7.88 2.43 -26.85
C LEU A 86 -7.98 3.92 -27.20
N ASP A 87 -9.13 4.33 -27.72
CA ASP A 87 -9.47 5.74 -27.91
C ASP A 87 -9.90 6.40 -26.58
N GLU A 88 -9.68 7.71 -26.47
CA GLU A 88 -10.09 8.47 -25.29
C GLU A 88 -11.61 8.40 -25.05
N ALA A 89 -12.40 8.34 -26.13
CA ALA A 89 -13.86 8.23 -26.05
C ALA A 89 -14.30 6.98 -25.28
N ILE A 90 -13.61 5.85 -25.46
CA ILE A 90 -13.88 4.59 -24.74
C ILE A 90 -13.57 4.75 -23.26
N VAL A 91 -12.50 5.46 -22.91
CA VAL A 91 -12.16 5.73 -21.50
C VAL A 91 -13.18 6.66 -20.85
N ILE A 92 -13.64 7.69 -21.57
CA ILE A 92 -14.71 8.58 -21.09
C ILE A 92 -16.00 7.81 -20.92
N GLN A 93 -16.40 6.94 -21.88
CA GLN A 93 -17.58 6.09 -21.76
C GLN A 93 -17.48 5.18 -20.54
N PHE A 94 -16.33 4.57 -20.29
CA PHE A 94 -16.11 3.78 -19.08
C PHE A 94 -16.37 4.58 -17.80
N VAL A 95 -15.90 5.82 -17.75
CA VAL A 95 -16.11 6.69 -16.57
C VAL A 95 -17.59 6.99 -16.37
N VAL A 96 -18.32 7.39 -17.42
CA VAL A 96 -19.74 7.75 -17.30
C VAL A 96 -20.64 6.55 -17.08
N ASP A 97 -20.27 5.37 -17.57
CA ASP A 97 -20.98 4.12 -17.30
C ASP A 97 -20.95 3.74 -15.80
N HIS A 98 -19.86 4.09 -15.10
CA HIS A 98 -19.63 3.59 -13.74
C HIS A 98 -19.70 4.63 -12.64
N VAL A 99 -19.63 5.93 -12.97
CA VAL A 99 -19.67 6.99 -11.98
C VAL A 99 -21.07 7.56 -11.86
N ALA A 100 -21.63 7.53 -10.64
CA ALA A 100 -22.89 8.21 -10.38
C ALA A 100 -22.76 9.73 -10.55
N ARG A 101 -23.77 10.35 -11.15
CA ARG A 101 -23.94 11.80 -11.25
C ARG A 101 -25.35 12.18 -10.84
N ARG A 102 -25.57 13.44 -10.49
CA ARG A 102 -26.90 13.97 -10.21
C ARG A 102 -27.60 14.24 -11.54
N GLY A 103 -28.66 13.53 -11.81
CA GLY A 103 -29.62 13.80 -12.87
C GLY A 103 -30.85 14.53 -12.30
N GLU A 104 -31.87 14.73 -13.12
CA GLU A 104 -33.09 15.43 -12.75
C GLU A 104 -33.89 14.65 -11.65
N THR A 105 -33.93 13.34 -11.77
CA THR A 105 -34.69 12.45 -10.88
C THR A 105 -33.86 11.79 -9.77
N GLY A 106 -32.60 12.17 -9.62
CA GLY A 106 -31.71 11.58 -8.61
C GLY A 106 -30.34 11.20 -9.13
N LEU A 107 -29.73 10.18 -8.55
CA LEU A 107 -28.44 9.67 -8.99
C LEU A 107 -28.61 8.76 -10.21
N THR A 108 -27.86 9.02 -11.28
CA THR A 108 -27.86 8.27 -12.53
C THR A 108 -26.44 7.91 -12.98
N TRP A 109 -26.32 6.89 -13.82
CA TRP A 109 -25.11 6.44 -14.51
C TRP A 109 -25.50 5.81 -15.85
N GLU A 110 -24.54 5.62 -16.77
CA GLU A 110 -24.86 5.25 -18.15
C GLU A 110 -24.75 3.74 -18.45
N LEU A 111 -24.23 2.92 -17.51
CA LEU A 111 -24.15 1.49 -17.77
C LEU A 111 -25.54 0.86 -17.88
N PRO A 112 -25.90 0.27 -19.03
CA PRO A 112 -27.20 -0.38 -19.20
C PRO A 112 -27.39 -1.48 -18.16
N PRO A 113 -28.60 -1.60 -17.56
CA PRO A 113 -28.88 -2.59 -16.52
C PRO A 113 -28.59 -4.03 -16.95
N GLU A 114 -28.84 -4.38 -18.22
CA GLU A 114 -28.59 -5.71 -18.76
C GLU A 114 -27.11 -6.05 -18.81
N ILE A 115 -26.28 -5.07 -19.20
CA ILE A 115 -24.82 -5.21 -19.22
C ILE A 115 -24.30 -5.29 -17.78
N ASP A 116 -24.83 -4.44 -16.89
CA ASP A 116 -24.43 -4.44 -15.49
C ASP A 116 -24.71 -5.81 -14.83
N GLN A 117 -25.90 -6.35 -15.07
CA GLN A 117 -26.27 -7.67 -14.56
C GLN A 117 -25.42 -8.80 -15.19
N ALA A 118 -25.12 -8.72 -16.49
CA ALA A 118 -24.24 -9.70 -17.15
C ALA A 118 -22.83 -9.70 -16.55
N LEU A 119 -22.27 -8.53 -16.22
CA LEU A 119 -20.96 -8.40 -15.55
C LEU A 119 -20.99 -8.99 -14.13
N VAL A 120 -22.09 -8.86 -13.41
CA VAL A 120 -22.27 -9.49 -12.09
C VAL A 120 -22.36 -11.00 -12.23
N THR A 121 -23.16 -11.51 -13.14
CA THR A 121 -23.32 -12.95 -13.40
C THR A 121 -21.99 -13.60 -13.83
N ALA A 122 -21.18 -12.88 -14.60
CA ALA A 122 -19.83 -13.33 -15.00
C ALA A 122 -18.78 -13.24 -13.86
N GLY A 123 -19.16 -12.81 -12.64
CA GLY A 123 -18.23 -12.66 -11.50
C GLY A 123 -17.20 -11.54 -11.68
N LEU A 124 -17.43 -10.62 -12.61
CA LEU A 124 -16.56 -9.47 -12.88
C LEU A 124 -16.88 -8.28 -11.97
N LYS A 125 -18.12 -8.22 -11.49
CA LYS A 125 -18.65 -7.19 -10.59
C LYS A 125 -19.40 -7.84 -9.43
N ALA A 126 -19.25 -7.31 -8.22
CA ALA A 126 -19.84 -7.93 -7.04
C ALA A 126 -21.35 -7.69 -6.90
N LYS A 127 -21.85 -6.57 -7.39
CA LYS A 127 -23.26 -6.18 -7.35
C LYS A 127 -23.57 -5.14 -8.43
N PRO A 128 -24.83 -5.02 -8.88
CA PRO A 128 -25.24 -3.96 -9.79
C PRO A 128 -25.08 -2.56 -9.17
N GLY A 129 -25.12 -1.54 -10.02
CA GLY A 129 -25.08 -0.14 -9.64
C GLY A 129 -23.74 0.54 -9.85
N PRO A 130 -23.64 1.85 -9.64
CA PRO A 130 -22.43 2.62 -9.88
C PRO A 130 -21.32 2.26 -8.89
N TRP A 131 -20.09 2.51 -9.29
CA TRP A 131 -18.96 2.34 -8.40
C TRP A 131 -18.63 3.62 -7.63
N LYS A 132 -17.94 3.44 -6.51
CA LYS A 132 -17.21 4.56 -5.89
C LYS A 132 -16.19 5.09 -6.88
N LEU A 133 -16.08 6.40 -6.97
CA LEU A 133 -15.15 7.06 -7.90
C LEU A 133 -13.70 6.55 -7.75
N THR A 134 -13.26 6.23 -6.52
CA THR A 134 -11.94 5.66 -6.26
C THR A 134 -11.69 4.35 -7.01
N SER A 135 -12.71 3.52 -7.17
CA SER A 135 -12.64 2.27 -7.93
C SER A 135 -12.49 2.50 -9.43
N VAL A 136 -13.18 3.51 -9.96
CA VAL A 136 -13.07 3.91 -11.38
C VAL A 136 -11.69 4.50 -11.65
N VAL A 137 -11.24 5.43 -10.82
CA VAL A 137 -9.89 6.04 -10.92
C VAL A 137 -8.79 4.98 -10.89
N HIS A 138 -8.90 4.00 -10.00
CA HIS A 138 -7.95 2.89 -9.95
C HIS A 138 -7.91 2.09 -11.25
N ARG A 139 -9.06 1.75 -11.85
CA ARG A 139 -9.13 1.00 -13.10
C ARG A 139 -8.59 1.78 -14.29
N VAL A 140 -8.85 3.09 -14.35
CA VAL A 140 -8.26 3.97 -15.36
C VAL A 140 -6.73 4.06 -15.19
N ALA A 141 -6.23 4.14 -13.95
CA ALA A 141 -4.79 4.12 -13.69
C ALA A 141 -4.12 2.81 -14.11
N VAL A 142 -4.79 1.66 -13.90
CA VAL A 142 -4.29 0.36 -14.36
C VAL A 142 -4.27 0.28 -15.88
N LEU A 143 -5.30 0.78 -16.56
CA LEU A 143 -5.32 0.87 -18.02
C LEU A 143 -4.19 1.77 -18.56
N SER A 144 -3.97 2.93 -17.93
CA SER A 144 -2.84 3.82 -18.23
C SER A 144 -1.50 3.08 -18.13
N THR A 145 -1.31 2.31 -17.06
CA THR A 145 -0.09 1.52 -16.87
C THR A 145 0.06 0.46 -17.97
N ALA A 146 -1.02 -0.18 -18.39
CA ALA A 146 -0.97 -1.17 -19.48
C ALA A 146 -0.53 -0.56 -20.82
N HIS A 147 -1.00 0.66 -21.15
CA HIS A 147 -0.53 1.38 -22.35
C HIS A 147 0.96 1.73 -22.25
N LYS A 148 1.40 2.25 -21.09
CA LYS A 148 2.81 2.60 -20.86
C LYS A 148 3.74 1.40 -20.98
N LEU A 149 3.37 0.27 -20.38
CA LEU A 149 4.16 -0.96 -20.47
C LEU A 149 4.28 -1.48 -21.89
N LYS A 150 3.25 -1.31 -22.72
CA LYS A 150 3.26 -1.66 -24.14
C LYS A 150 3.83 -0.56 -25.02
N ARG A 151 4.26 0.57 -24.48
CA ARG A 151 4.75 1.76 -25.21
C ARG A 151 3.76 2.26 -26.27
N LEU A 152 2.46 2.23 -25.95
CA LEU A 152 1.38 2.68 -26.82
C LEU A 152 0.90 4.08 -26.41
N ALA A 153 0.25 4.79 -27.34
CA ALA A 153 -0.43 6.05 -27.04
C ALA A 153 -1.41 5.84 -25.87
N ASN A 154 -1.36 6.73 -24.87
CA ASN A 154 -2.09 6.57 -23.63
C ASN A 154 -3.32 7.47 -23.57
N PRO A 155 -4.53 6.96 -23.81
CA PRO A 155 -5.75 7.77 -23.82
C PRO A 155 -6.09 8.32 -22.44
N CYS A 156 -5.64 7.65 -21.37
CA CYS A 156 -5.92 8.08 -19.99
C CYS A 156 -5.20 9.39 -19.61
N GLU A 157 -4.21 9.81 -20.38
CA GLU A 157 -3.45 11.05 -20.18
C GLU A 157 -4.01 12.22 -21.00
N GLN A 158 -4.99 11.99 -21.87
CA GLN A 158 -5.61 13.02 -22.66
C GLN A 158 -6.36 14.06 -21.79
N PRO A 159 -6.33 15.33 -22.18
CA PRO A 159 -6.95 16.42 -21.41
C PRO A 159 -8.43 16.20 -21.11
N ALA A 160 -9.19 15.63 -22.04
CA ALA A 160 -10.62 15.36 -21.86
C ALA A 160 -10.85 14.35 -20.73
N VAL A 161 -10.12 13.22 -20.71
CA VAL A 161 -10.22 12.19 -19.66
C VAL A 161 -9.85 12.78 -18.29
N ARG A 162 -8.75 13.55 -18.23
CA ARG A 162 -8.30 14.20 -16.98
C ARG A 162 -9.35 15.17 -16.47
N THR A 163 -9.98 15.94 -17.37
CA THR A 163 -11.04 16.90 -17.04
C THR A 163 -12.26 16.19 -16.48
N VAL A 164 -12.73 15.13 -17.15
CA VAL A 164 -13.90 14.33 -16.69
C VAL A 164 -13.64 13.76 -15.29
N LEU A 165 -12.49 13.12 -15.05
CA LEU A 165 -12.13 12.59 -13.73
C LEU A 165 -12.00 13.66 -12.66
N SER A 166 -11.42 14.82 -12.99
CA SER A 166 -11.31 15.96 -12.06
C SER A 166 -12.69 16.52 -11.69
N ARG A 167 -13.57 16.70 -12.67
CA ARG A 167 -14.94 17.16 -12.44
C ARG A 167 -15.75 16.14 -11.65
N ALA A 168 -15.61 14.84 -11.94
CA ALA A 168 -16.24 13.78 -11.19
C ALA A 168 -15.82 13.80 -9.71
N ARG A 169 -14.53 14.05 -9.40
CA ARG A 169 -14.05 14.19 -8.01
C ARG A 169 -14.73 15.37 -7.30
N ARG A 170 -14.81 16.52 -7.92
CA ARG A 170 -15.48 17.70 -7.35
C ARG A 170 -16.97 17.45 -7.13
N ALA A 171 -17.63 16.80 -8.08
CA ALA A 171 -19.05 16.44 -7.98
C ALA A 171 -19.29 15.44 -6.84
N ALA A 172 -18.45 14.41 -6.68
CA ALA A 172 -18.51 13.45 -5.59
C ALA A 172 -18.39 14.14 -4.21
N VAL A 173 -17.42 15.07 -4.07
CA VAL A 173 -17.25 15.85 -2.84
C VAL A 173 -18.49 16.71 -2.55
N LYS A 174 -19.05 17.38 -3.58
CA LYS A 174 -20.29 18.19 -3.44
C LYS A 174 -21.51 17.36 -3.02
N ARG A 175 -21.55 16.06 -3.39
CA ARG A 175 -22.57 15.11 -2.94
C ARG A 175 -22.33 14.56 -1.53
N GLY A 176 -21.25 14.97 -0.87
CA GLY A 176 -20.89 14.48 0.47
C GLY A 176 -20.15 13.12 0.46
N GLU A 177 -19.74 12.63 -0.71
CA GLU A 177 -18.95 11.40 -0.79
C GLU A 177 -17.56 11.67 -0.20
N ARG A 178 -17.29 11.02 0.93
CA ARG A 178 -15.98 11.08 1.58
C ARG A 178 -15.32 9.71 1.56
N PRO A 179 -13.99 9.63 1.47
CA PRO A 179 -13.30 8.37 1.69
C PRO A 179 -13.67 7.84 3.08
N ALA A 180 -14.22 6.63 3.12
CA ALA A 180 -14.49 5.97 4.39
C ALA A 180 -13.13 5.68 5.05
N LYS A 181 -12.82 6.39 6.13
CA LYS A 181 -11.68 6.07 6.98
C LYS A 181 -12.09 4.93 7.90
N LYS A 182 -11.17 3.99 8.14
CA LYS A 182 -11.36 2.99 9.18
C LYS A 182 -11.28 3.66 10.55
N THR A 183 -12.11 3.21 11.49
CA THR A 183 -12.06 3.66 12.88
C THR A 183 -10.67 3.38 13.46
N ALA A 184 -10.09 4.35 14.09
CA ALA A 184 -8.79 4.19 14.74
C ALA A 184 -8.93 3.30 15.99
N ILE A 185 -7.96 2.42 16.22
CA ILE A 185 -7.82 1.68 17.49
C ILE A 185 -6.76 2.42 18.30
N ALA A 186 -7.16 3.47 19.01
CA ALA A 186 -6.31 4.17 19.95
C ALA A 186 -6.19 3.37 21.25
N LYS A 187 -5.61 3.94 22.31
CA LYS A 187 -5.31 3.22 23.55
C LYS A 187 -6.57 2.62 24.18
N THR A 188 -7.65 3.39 24.27
CA THR A 188 -8.91 2.95 24.89
C THR A 188 -9.52 1.76 24.18
N GLU A 189 -9.64 1.84 22.84
CA GLU A 189 -10.18 0.75 22.02
C GLU A 189 -9.26 -0.49 22.09
N LEU A 190 -7.94 -0.28 22.10
CA LEU A 190 -6.98 -1.37 22.23
C LEU A 190 -7.13 -2.09 23.57
N GLU A 191 -7.21 -1.36 24.69
CA GLU A 191 -7.39 -1.92 26.02
C GLU A 191 -8.70 -2.70 26.14
N ALA A 192 -9.79 -2.18 25.61
CA ALA A 192 -11.07 -2.89 25.55
C ALA A 192 -10.96 -4.22 24.76
N MET A 193 -10.26 -4.21 23.62
CA MET A 193 -10.03 -5.41 22.84
C MET A 193 -9.13 -6.42 23.56
N LEU A 194 -8.08 -5.96 24.25
CA LEU A 194 -7.17 -6.80 25.04
C LEU A 194 -7.89 -7.47 26.20
N ALA A 195 -8.84 -6.79 26.85
CA ALA A 195 -9.67 -7.36 27.90
C ALA A 195 -10.54 -8.55 27.45
N THR A 196 -10.80 -8.69 26.15
CA THR A 196 -11.51 -9.85 25.60
C THR A 196 -10.62 -11.08 25.40
N CYS A 197 -9.30 -10.95 25.58
CA CYS A 197 -8.35 -12.03 25.37
C CYS A 197 -8.15 -12.83 26.67
N ASP A 198 -8.59 -14.06 26.67
CA ASP A 198 -8.37 -15.01 27.78
C ASP A 198 -6.97 -15.65 27.72
N ASP A 199 -6.69 -16.61 28.60
CA ASP A 199 -5.41 -17.31 28.67
C ASP A 199 -5.38 -18.60 27.81
N SER A 200 -6.39 -18.80 26.96
CA SER A 200 -6.36 -19.82 25.94
C SER A 200 -5.25 -19.55 24.92
N LEU A 201 -4.85 -20.57 24.17
CA LEU A 201 -3.84 -20.42 23.12
C LEU A 201 -4.28 -19.37 22.07
N GLU A 202 -5.60 -19.27 21.80
CA GLU A 202 -6.15 -18.24 20.91
C GLU A 202 -6.11 -16.84 21.54
N GLY A 203 -6.48 -16.73 22.81
CA GLY A 203 -6.43 -15.45 23.53
C GLY A 203 -5.01 -14.92 23.67
N LEU A 204 -4.05 -15.77 23.99
CA LEU A 204 -2.63 -15.40 24.05
C LEU A 204 -2.09 -14.93 22.69
N ARG A 205 -2.41 -15.65 21.60
CA ARG A 205 -2.05 -15.24 20.24
C ARG A 205 -2.62 -13.86 19.90
N ASP A 206 -3.90 -13.68 20.15
CA ASP A 206 -4.61 -12.45 19.76
C ASP A 206 -4.13 -11.25 20.59
N ARG A 207 -3.91 -11.45 21.89
CA ARG A 207 -3.31 -10.47 22.80
C ARG A 207 -1.92 -10.03 22.30
N ALA A 208 -1.05 -11.00 21.99
CA ALA A 208 0.28 -10.73 21.45
C ALA A 208 0.23 -10.01 20.10
N LEU A 209 -0.68 -10.42 19.20
CA LEU A 209 -0.85 -9.81 17.89
C LEU A 209 -1.29 -8.34 17.99
N LEU A 210 -2.23 -8.03 18.87
CA LEU A 210 -2.73 -6.66 19.09
C LEU A 210 -1.62 -5.77 19.67
N HIS A 211 -0.92 -6.26 20.71
CA HIS A 211 0.22 -5.56 21.29
C HIS A 211 1.34 -5.33 20.27
N PHE A 212 1.79 -6.39 19.59
CA PHE A 212 2.82 -6.30 18.56
C PHE A 212 2.41 -5.32 17.44
N GLY A 213 1.19 -5.47 16.92
CA GLY A 213 0.69 -4.63 15.84
C GLY A 213 0.63 -3.15 16.20
N PHE A 214 0.33 -2.81 17.44
CA PHE A 214 0.28 -1.44 17.94
C PHE A 214 1.67 -0.92 18.35
N ALA A 215 2.34 -1.59 19.29
CA ALA A 215 3.57 -1.13 19.90
C ALA A 215 4.76 -0.99 18.94
N SER A 216 4.83 -1.83 17.91
CA SER A 216 5.88 -1.71 16.88
C SER A 216 5.64 -0.57 15.87
N GLY A 217 4.72 0.35 16.14
CA GLY A 217 4.43 1.53 15.32
C GLY A 217 3.21 1.37 14.41
N GLY A 218 2.21 0.61 14.82
CA GLY A 218 0.97 0.42 14.05
C GLY A 218 1.21 -0.36 12.76
N ARG A 219 1.58 -1.64 12.89
CA ARG A 219 1.92 -2.48 11.72
C ARG A 219 0.72 -2.75 10.82
N ARG A 220 0.99 -2.84 9.51
CA ARG A 220 -0.02 -3.28 8.55
C ARG A 220 -0.29 -4.78 8.74
N ARG A 221 -1.51 -5.24 8.46
CA ARG A 221 -1.88 -6.66 8.55
C ARG A 221 -0.92 -7.58 7.77
N SER A 222 -0.37 -7.11 6.65
CA SER A 222 0.61 -7.88 5.88
C SER A 222 1.98 -7.95 6.55
N GLU A 223 2.38 -6.90 7.26
CA GLU A 223 3.63 -6.85 8.03
C GLU A 223 3.52 -7.75 9.27
N ILE A 224 2.36 -7.75 9.96
CA ILE A 224 2.09 -8.66 11.09
C ILE A 224 2.12 -10.12 10.62
N ALA A 225 1.44 -10.42 9.51
CA ALA A 225 1.39 -11.79 8.97
C ALA A 225 2.74 -12.31 8.47
N ALA A 226 3.61 -11.40 8.02
CA ALA A 226 4.95 -11.72 7.50
C ALA A 226 6.04 -11.74 8.60
N ALA A 227 5.73 -11.34 9.83
CA ALA A 227 6.71 -11.24 10.91
C ALA A 227 7.33 -12.60 11.24
N GLN A 228 8.67 -12.63 11.28
CA GLN A 228 9.46 -13.85 11.46
C GLN A 228 10.30 -13.79 12.75
N MET A 229 10.60 -14.95 13.31
CA MET A 229 11.43 -15.08 14.51
C MET A 229 12.87 -14.57 14.29
N HIS A 230 13.44 -14.74 13.10
CA HIS A 230 14.80 -14.26 12.81
C HIS A 230 14.90 -12.72 12.79
N ASP A 231 13.77 -12.01 12.63
CA ASP A 231 13.69 -10.55 12.72
C ASP A 231 13.44 -10.07 14.15
N LEU A 232 13.21 -10.99 15.10
CA LEU A 232 12.88 -10.67 16.48
C LEU A 232 14.06 -11.02 17.40
N ARG A 233 14.59 -10.02 18.10
CA ARG A 233 15.68 -10.19 19.05
C ARG A 233 15.21 -9.78 20.46
N ARG A 234 15.35 -10.69 21.42
CA ARG A 234 15.13 -10.35 22.84
C ARG A 234 16.32 -9.53 23.35
N THR A 235 16.05 -8.41 24.01
CA THR A 235 17.07 -7.48 24.53
C THR A 235 17.08 -7.37 26.04
N GLY A 236 16.05 -7.91 26.68
CA GLY A 236 15.92 -7.97 28.15
C GLY A 236 14.75 -8.84 28.57
N PRO A 237 14.46 -8.91 29.86
CA PRO A 237 13.32 -9.67 30.39
C PRO A 237 12.01 -9.23 29.71
N ASP A 238 11.77 -7.93 29.68
CA ASP A 238 10.54 -7.27 29.22
C ASP A 238 10.78 -6.43 27.95
N SER A 239 11.68 -6.88 27.07
CA SER A 239 12.00 -6.11 25.87
C SER A 239 12.44 -6.97 24.69
N PHE A 240 11.91 -6.60 23.52
CA PHE A 240 12.31 -7.13 22.23
C PHE A 240 12.59 -5.97 21.27
N ILE A 241 13.42 -6.23 20.27
CA ILE A 241 13.54 -5.42 19.07
C ILE A 241 13.08 -6.27 17.89
N TYR A 242 12.08 -5.78 17.18
CA TYR A 242 11.62 -6.34 15.91
C TYR A 242 12.21 -5.54 14.77
N ARG A 243 12.96 -6.19 13.87
CA ARG A 243 13.54 -5.57 12.69
C ARG A 243 12.60 -5.68 11.50
N LEU A 244 12.15 -4.53 10.99
CA LEU A 244 11.27 -4.48 9.82
C LEU A 244 12.09 -4.49 8.53
N GLU A 245 12.40 -5.66 8.00
CA GLU A 245 13.18 -5.81 6.76
C GLU A 245 12.43 -5.36 5.52
N HIS A 246 11.13 -5.62 5.45
CA HIS A 246 10.31 -5.26 4.30
C HIS A 246 9.00 -4.59 4.70
N SER A 247 8.69 -3.45 4.08
CA SER A 247 7.39 -2.79 4.21
C SER A 247 6.83 -2.43 2.84
N LYS A 248 5.53 -2.08 2.78
CA LYS A 248 4.89 -1.61 1.54
C LYS A 248 5.63 -0.41 0.91
N THR A 249 6.28 0.40 1.72
CA THR A 249 7.00 1.62 1.30
C THR A 249 8.51 1.39 1.13
N GLN A 250 9.01 0.21 1.53
CA GLN A 250 10.41 -0.19 1.47
C GLN A 250 10.53 -1.62 0.92
N GLN A 251 10.08 -1.81 -0.32
CA GLN A 251 10.11 -3.12 -0.97
C GLN A 251 11.54 -3.56 -1.34
N ALA A 252 12.46 -2.60 -1.47
CA ALA A 252 13.88 -2.85 -1.71
C ALA A 252 14.70 -3.01 -0.41
N GLY A 253 14.03 -3.18 0.75
CA GLY A 253 14.68 -3.27 2.06
C GLY A 253 14.94 -1.91 2.72
N PRO A 254 15.54 -1.91 3.93
CA PRO A 254 15.88 -0.70 4.67
C PRO A 254 16.89 0.17 3.93
N THR A 255 16.73 1.49 4.03
CA THR A 255 17.69 2.48 3.52
C THR A 255 18.44 3.11 4.69
N THR A 256 19.51 3.86 4.42
CA THR A 256 20.27 4.60 5.44
C THR A 256 19.41 5.62 6.24
N ALA A 257 18.29 6.07 5.64
CA ALA A 257 17.34 6.99 6.29
C ALA A 257 16.19 6.26 7.01
N SER A 258 16.13 4.93 6.99
CA SER A 258 15.09 4.16 7.70
C SER A 258 15.53 3.80 9.10
N THR A 259 14.57 3.63 9.99
CA THR A 259 14.76 3.11 11.35
C THR A 259 14.10 1.74 11.44
N PRO A 260 14.72 0.67 10.91
CA PRO A 260 14.07 -0.63 10.79
C PRO A 260 13.75 -1.27 12.14
N ASP A 261 14.54 -0.99 13.16
CA ASP A 261 14.41 -1.55 14.49
C ASP A 261 13.22 -0.91 15.25
N LYS A 262 12.29 -1.76 15.67
CA LYS A 262 11.06 -1.36 16.37
C LYS A 262 11.09 -1.97 17.79
N PRO A 263 11.28 -1.16 18.84
CA PRO A 263 11.23 -1.64 20.20
C PRO A 263 9.81 -2.09 20.57
N ILE A 264 9.73 -3.21 21.28
CA ILE A 264 8.51 -3.76 21.88
C ILE A 264 8.86 -3.94 23.35
N LEU A 265 8.18 -3.19 24.22
CA LEU A 265 8.57 -3.04 25.63
C LEU A 265 7.44 -3.45 26.57
N ASP A 266 7.78 -3.76 27.79
CA ASP A 266 6.89 -3.94 28.94
C ASP A 266 5.73 -4.91 28.65
N ARG A 267 4.49 -4.47 28.87
CA ARG A 267 3.26 -5.27 28.67
C ARG A 267 3.18 -5.89 27.27
N SER A 268 3.69 -5.20 26.26
CA SER A 268 3.69 -5.71 24.87
C SER A 268 4.73 -6.80 24.67
N ALA A 269 5.89 -6.68 25.29
CA ALA A 269 6.94 -7.70 25.27
C ALA A 269 6.48 -8.94 26.05
N ASN A 270 5.86 -8.76 27.22
CA ASN A 270 5.36 -9.86 28.04
C ASN A 270 4.25 -10.65 27.31
N ALA A 271 3.32 -9.97 26.66
CA ALA A 271 2.29 -10.62 25.88
C ALA A 271 2.88 -11.42 24.69
N LEU A 272 3.91 -10.89 24.05
CA LEU A 272 4.61 -11.57 22.96
C LEU A 272 5.37 -12.81 23.49
N ALA A 273 6.09 -12.68 24.61
CA ALA A 273 6.82 -13.77 25.24
C ALA A 273 5.88 -14.90 25.64
N ALA A 274 4.76 -14.61 26.31
CA ALA A 274 3.76 -15.58 26.73
C ALA A 274 3.18 -16.37 25.53
N TRP A 275 2.92 -15.69 24.42
CA TRP A 275 2.47 -16.38 23.18
C TRP A 275 3.55 -17.29 22.62
N LEU A 276 4.78 -16.82 22.47
CA LEU A 276 5.90 -17.58 21.88
C LEU A 276 6.19 -18.83 22.72
N GLU A 277 6.23 -18.68 24.04
CA GLU A 277 6.46 -19.77 24.97
C GLU A 277 5.33 -20.81 24.93
N ARG A 278 4.07 -20.36 25.07
CA ARG A 278 2.90 -21.25 25.12
C ARG A 278 2.67 -21.99 23.81
N ALA A 279 3.04 -21.39 22.68
CA ALA A 279 2.95 -21.98 21.35
C ALA A 279 4.22 -22.72 20.92
N ALA A 280 5.27 -22.73 21.73
CA ALA A 280 6.59 -23.32 21.45
C ALA A 280 7.17 -22.84 20.10
N ILE A 281 7.10 -21.52 19.83
CA ILE A 281 7.59 -20.91 18.58
C ILE A 281 9.03 -20.43 18.80
N THR A 282 9.98 -21.11 18.16
CA THR A 282 11.41 -20.80 18.19
C THR A 282 11.95 -20.32 16.84
N GLU A 283 11.24 -20.61 15.74
CA GLU A 283 11.65 -20.27 14.38
C GLU A 283 10.43 -20.01 13.48
N GLY A 284 10.68 -19.45 12.31
CA GLY A 284 9.67 -19.17 11.29
C GLY A 284 8.71 -18.05 11.69
N ALA A 285 7.45 -18.14 11.27
CA ALA A 285 6.47 -17.08 11.49
C ALA A 285 6.10 -16.91 12.98
N ILE A 286 6.08 -15.66 13.46
CA ILE A 286 5.69 -15.31 14.83
C ILE A 286 4.21 -15.61 15.06
N PHE A 287 3.32 -15.20 14.12
CA PHE A 287 1.88 -15.38 14.27
C PHE A 287 1.37 -16.48 13.36
N ARG A 288 0.79 -17.51 13.98
CA ARG A 288 0.38 -18.74 13.31
C ARG A 288 -1.13 -19.01 13.45
N ARG A 289 -1.66 -19.75 12.49
CA ARG A 289 -3.02 -20.29 12.57
C ARG A 289 -3.14 -21.29 13.71
N LEU A 290 -4.33 -21.40 14.27
CA LEU A 290 -4.65 -22.44 15.26
C LEU A 290 -5.73 -23.35 14.69
N TRP A 291 -5.54 -24.63 14.85
CA TRP A 291 -6.51 -25.68 14.61
C TRP A 291 -6.87 -26.32 15.97
N LYS A 292 -7.88 -25.76 16.65
CA LYS A 292 -8.17 -26.08 18.05
C LYS A 292 -6.94 -25.76 18.92
N THR A 293 -6.24 -26.79 19.40
CA THR A 293 -5.06 -26.68 20.26
C THR A 293 -3.72 -26.81 19.50
N ARG A 294 -3.76 -27.05 18.19
CA ARG A 294 -2.54 -27.23 17.39
C ARG A 294 -2.12 -25.92 16.72
N VAL A 295 -0.85 -25.63 16.83
CA VAL A 295 -0.22 -24.51 16.10
C VAL A 295 0.04 -24.92 14.65
N GLY A 296 -0.49 -24.16 13.72
CA GLY A 296 -0.42 -24.40 12.28
C GLY A 296 0.58 -23.46 11.57
N PRO A 297 0.43 -23.29 10.25
CA PRO A 297 1.28 -22.39 9.46
C PRO A 297 1.02 -20.91 9.78
N ALA A 298 1.80 -20.03 9.16
CA ALA A 298 1.67 -18.56 9.27
C ALA A 298 0.23 -18.07 9.03
N LEU A 299 -0.17 -17.02 9.75
CA LEU A 299 -1.41 -16.32 9.48
C LEU A 299 -1.36 -15.64 8.11
N SER A 300 -2.49 -15.65 7.40
CA SER A 300 -2.65 -14.77 6.23
C SER A 300 -2.94 -13.33 6.66
N PRO A 301 -2.64 -12.34 5.82
CA PRO A 301 -3.06 -10.95 6.08
C PRO A 301 -4.58 -10.78 6.28
N ALA A 302 -5.40 -11.63 5.64
CA ALA A 302 -6.84 -11.63 5.84
C ALA A 302 -7.20 -12.06 7.27
N ALA A 303 -6.61 -13.18 7.74
CA ALA A 303 -6.83 -13.69 9.10
C ALA A 303 -6.44 -12.68 10.18
N VAL A 304 -5.35 -11.92 10.00
CA VAL A 304 -5.00 -10.81 10.92
C VAL A 304 -6.13 -9.77 10.98
N GLY A 305 -6.70 -9.40 9.82
CA GLY A 305 -7.83 -8.48 9.77
C GLY A 305 -9.08 -9.02 10.47
N GLU A 306 -9.37 -10.30 10.30
CA GLU A 306 -10.51 -11.01 10.93
C GLU A 306 -10.34 -11.07 12.46
N ILE A 307 -9.12 -11.31 12.96
CA ILE A 307 -8.83 -11.28 14.40
C ILE A 307 -9.12 -9.89 14.99
N VAL A 308 -8.62 -8.83 14.34
CA VAL A 308 -8.88 -7.45 14.78
C VAL A 308 -10.38 -7.15 14.81
N GLN A 309 -11.12 -7.51 13.77
CA GLN A 309 -12.57 -7.32 13.72
C GLN A 309 -13.33 -8.13 14.76
N ARG A 310 -12.90 -9.37 15.00
CA ARG A 310 -13.50 -10.23 16.00
C ARG A 310 -13.32 -9.66 17.42
N ARG A 311 -12.10 -9.23 17.76
CA ARG A 311 -11.82 -8.65 19.08
C ARG A 311 -12.54 -7.33 19.29
N ALA A 312 -12.66 -6.48 18.25
CA ALA A 312 -13.46 -5.26 18.33
C ALA A 312 -14.94 -5.56 18.61
N ARG A 313 -15.52 -6.57 17.94
CA ARG A 313 -16.91 -6.99 18.20
C ARG A 313 -17.11 -7.57 19.61
N LEU A 314 -16.18 -8.41 20.08
CA LEU A 314 -16.23 -8.96 21.43
C LEU A 314 -16.12 -7.89 22.50
N ALA A 315 -15.39 -6.81 22.22
CA ALA A 315 -15.27 -5.63 23.09
C ALA A 315 -16.49 -4.68 23.00
N GLY A 316 -17.50 -4.99 22.20
CA GLY A 316 -18.67 -4.13 22.00
C GLY A 316 -18.36 -2.79 21.33
N LEU A 317 -17.23 -2.67 20.61
CA LEU A 317 -16.84 -1.42 19.96
C LEU A 317 -17.64 -1.19 18.68
N GLU A 318 -18.22 -0.01 18.58
CA GLU A 318 -18.90 0.46 17.38
C GLU A 318 -17.90 1.10 16.41
N GLY A 319 -17.97 0.71 15.12
CA GLY A 319 -17.12 1.28 14.08
C GLY A 319 -16.66 0.28 13.02
N ASP A 320 -16.01 0.80 11.98
CA ASP A 320 -15.45 -0.02 10.89
C ASP A 320 -13.96 -0.29 11.15
N PHE A 321 -13.70 -1.35 11.93
CA PHE A 321 -12.35 -1.75 12.31
C PHE A 321 -11.73 -2.73 11.29
N ALA A 322 -10.42 -2.59 11.10
CA ALA A 322 -9.62 -3.48 10.25
C ALA A 322 -8.14 -3.43 10.68
N GLY A 323 -7.27 -4.24 10.04
CA GLY A 323 -5.83 -4.19 10.31
C GLY A 323 -5.16 -2.82 10.14
N HIS A 324 -5.75 -1.90 9.34
CA HIS A 324 -5.26 -0.51 9.24
C HIS A 324 -5.61 0.34 10.46
N SER A 325 -6.62 -0.07 11.24
CA SER A 325 -7.07 0.64 12.44
C SER A 325 -6.00 0.70 13.54
N LEU A 326 -5.16 -0.31 13.66
CA LEU A 326 -4.00 -0.30 14.58
C LEU A 326 -3.01 0.80 14.22
N ARG A 327 -2.77 0.99 12.92
CA ARG A 327 -1.82 2.00 12.43
C ARG A 327 -2.37 3.42 12.60
N SER A 328 -3.62 3.65 12.21
CA SER A 328 -4.27 4.95 12.44
C SER A 328 -4.39 5.25 13.93
N GLY A 329 -4.71 4.24 14.75
CA GLY A 329 -4.81 4.38 16.20
C GLY A 329 -3.49 4.74 16.86
N PHE A 330 -2.39 4.07 16.48
CA PHE A 330 -1.06 4.43 16.99
C PHE A 330 -0.72 5.89 16.70
N VAL A 331 -0.97 6.37 15.48
CA VAL A 331 -0.71 7.77 15.11
C VAL A 331 -1.62 8.73 15.86
N THR A 332 -2.91 8.40 16.00
CA THR A 332 -3.89 9.21 16.75
C THR A 332 -3.51 9.32 18.22
N GLU A 333 -3.14 8.20 18.83
CA GLU A 333 -2.72 8.17 20.24
C GLU A 333 -1.42 8.94 20.46
N ALA A 334 -0.45 8.81 19.55
CA ALA A 334 0.78 9.60 19.61
C ALA A 334 0.50 11.11 19.53
N GLY A 335 -0.48 11.53 18.73
CA GLY A 335 -0.95 12.91 18.69
C GLY A 335 -1.58 13.36 20.01
N ARG A 336 -2.42 12.51 20.62
CA ARG A 336 -3.03 12.78 21.95
C ARG A 336 -1.98 12.94 23.06
N GLN A 337 -0.91 12.15 22.98
CA GLN A 337 0.17 12.21 23.96
C GLN A 337 1.25 13.24 23.64
N GLY A 338 1.08 14.05 22.59
CA GLY A 338 2.06 15.07 22.20
C GLY A 338 3.41 14.55 21.75
N ILE A 339 3.49 13.29 21.31
CA ILE A 339 4.75 12.68 20.83
C ILE A 339 5.22 13.41 19.56
N ALA A 340 6.50 13.75 19.49
CA ALA A 340 7.06 14.43 18.32
C ALA A 340 6.79 13.65 17.02
N LEU A 341 6.27 14.35 15.99
CA LEU A 341 5.86 13.76 14.71
C LEU A 341 6.99 12.97 14.05
N GLY A 342 8.25 13.43 14.17
CA GLY A 342 9.42 12.71 13.65
C GLY A 342 9.60 11.33 14.28
N ALA A 343 9.41 11.20 15.60
CA ALA A 343 9.47 9.92 16.31
C ALA A 343 8.33 8.98 15.86
N VAL A 344 7.12 9.53 15.69
CA VAL A 344 5.98 8.77 15.16
C VAL A 344 6.24 8.26 13.75
N MET A 345 6.81 9.10 12.88
CA MET A 345 7.17 8.72 11.51
C MET A 345 8.26 7.65 11.47
N ALA A 346 9.25 7.74 12.36
CA ALA A 346 10.30 6.71 12.50
C ALA A 346 9.72 5.34 12.89
N MET A 347 8.78 5.32 13.85
CA MET A 347 8.11 4.07 14.25
C MET A 347 7.21 3.51 13.14
N THR A 348 6.47 4.37 12.46
CA THR A 348 5.47 3.95 11.47
C THR A 348 6.03 3.77 10.06
N GLU A 349 7.25 4.20 9.76
CA GLU A 349 7.86 4.21 8.41
C GLU A 349 7.01 5.01 7.39
N HIS A 350 6.43 6.15 7.80
CA HIS A 350 5.81 7.07 6.85
C HIS A 350 6.87 7.95 6.21
N ARG A 351 6.91 7.98 4.87
CA ARG A 351 7.84 8.82 4.11
C ARG A 351 7.35 10.26 3.91
N ALA A 352 6.04 10.47 3.94
CA ALA A 352 5.44 11.78 3.71
C ALA A 352 4.60 12.19 4.91
N VAL A 353 4.81 13.42 5.39
CA VAL A 353 4.01 14.03 6.46
C VAL A 353 2.52 14.04 6.11
N SER A 354 2.17 14.32 4.83
CA SER A 354 0.78 14.32 4.35
C SER A 354 0.04 13.01 4.57
N SER A 355 0.76 11.88 4.69
CA SER A 355 0.16 10.56 4.93
C SER A 355 -0.20 10.31 6.39
N VAL A 356 0.39 11.04 7.32
CA VAL A 356 0.26 10.82 8.77
C VAL A 356 -0.47 11.96 9.47
N ILE A 357 -0.29 13.18 8.98
CA ILE A 357 -0.72 14.41 9.66
C ILE A 357 -2.23 14.43 10.00
N GLY A 358 -3.07 13.91 9.10
CA GLY A 358 -4.53 13.91 9.29
C GLY A 358 -5.00 13.01 10.45
N TYR A 359 -4.28 11.95 10.79
CA TYR A 359 -4.55 11.12 11.97
C TYR A 359 -3.90 11.71 13.20
N PHE A 360 -2.69 12.23 13.07
CA PHE A 360 -1.95 12.87 14.16
C PHE A 360 -2.71 14.08 14.70
N GLN A 361 -3.14 14.99 13.83
CA GLN A 361 -3.92 16.17 14.21
C GLN A 361 -5.29 15.83 14.79
N SER A 362 -5.96 14.76 14.32
CA SER A 362 -7.22 14.34 14.91
C SER A 362 -7.08 13.86 16.36
N GLY A 363 -5.91 13.31 16.72
CA GLY A 363 -5.58 13.00 18.13
C GLY A 363 -5.25 14.21 18.97
N ALA A 364 -4.62 15.22 18.38
CA ALA A 364 -4.16 16.44 19.04
C ALA A 364 -5.15 17.61 18.94
N SER A 365 -6.35 17.42 18.36
CA SER A 365 -7.26 18.55 18.05
C SER A 365 -7.71 19.33 19.27
N GLU A 366 -7.92 18.64 20.40
CA GLU A 366 -8.33 19.27 21.67
C GLU A 366 -7.15 19.95 22.39
N LEU A 367 -5.93 19.58 22.04
CA LEU A 367 -4.69 20.07 22.64
C LEU A 367 -3.92 21.03 21.72
N ASN A 368 -4.56 21.51 20.64
CA ASN A 368 -3.89 22.36 19.68
C ASN A 368 -3.59 23.74 20.30
N PRO A 369 -2.32 24.09 20.55
CA PRO A 369 -1.97 25.37 21.18
C PRO A 369 -2.42 26.58 20.36
N ALA A 370 -2.61 26.41 19.04
CA ALA A 370 -3.11 27.49 18.19
C ALA A 370 -4.59 27.87 18.46
N ALA A 371 -5.32 27.05 19.22
CA ALA A 371 -6.66 27.41 19.67
C ALA A 371 -6.64 28.56 20.68
N ASN A 372 -5.51 28.75 21.38
CA ASN A 372 -5.34 29.73 22.47
C ASN A 372 -4.55 30.98 21.99
N LEU A 373 -4.51 31.26 20.68
CA LEU A 373 -3.77 32.42 20.16
C LEU A 373 -4.36 33.78 20.59
N LEU A 374 -5.54 33.81 21.20
CA LEU A 374 -6.17 35.03 21.73
C LEU A 374 -5.96 35.20 23.26
N GLU A 375 -5.35 34.23 23.91
CA GLU A 375 -4.96 34.29 25.33
C GLU A 375 -3.45 34.53 25.47
#